data_fb559960a0436a7450133195702606bd
#
_entry.id   fb559960a0436a7450133195702606bd
#
_cell.length_a   1.000
_cell.length_b   1.000
_cell.length_c   1.000
_cell.angle_alpha   90.00
_cell.angle_beta   90.00
_cell.angle_gamma   90.00
#
_symmetry.space_group_name_H-M   'P 1'
#
loop_
_entity.id
_entity.type
_entity.pdbx_description
1 polymer ?
#
loop_
_entity_poly.entity_id
_entity_poly.type
_entity_poly.pdbx_seq_one_letter_code
_entity_poly.pdbx_strand_id
1 'polypeptide(L)'
;MVEGWDKNTGWARTQYWGFGPEGLPIQGRVWYPDGGGPFPLVLMVHGNHSMEEFSDSGYAYIGRLLASRGIILVSVDQNFLNSSFSSRLDDGSRPWSMELDARGWLLLEHLKVWDDWNIQPDNPFFGKVDMDRIALMGHSRGGEAVAIAAMFNRFTHYPDDASLTFDYQFNIRGVVAIAPVDRYLPAGLWTTVPDVNYFVLHGSHDADVQTFRGSRQFERVSFTGEQYNFKAGLYIYGANHGQFNSVWGRADTSFPGKNLLNLQDIMPGKDQRKIGEVYMSAFLEICLRDKRGYGPLFRDYRAGREWLPETVYLNHFEDTTYEYLATYDEDIDVTTGTSPGTVTSGENLTRWLERRVALKQNDKATNAVYLGWDNESLADTASYTITIPPGAFTLGHDHNLVFTLADAKEKPDPKNKEAEGAPTDPLDLTVEVTDSTGNGSRLPLSRFSLLQPQLVVQVRKADIFSTIKKSEPVYQSFEFPLSDFIESNPNLDIGSLRGVRFVFDRSPRGVVILDNVGFRKRMDDN
;
A
#
# COMPACT_ATOMS: atom_id res chain seq x y z
N MET A 1 22.56 -15.51 -7.25
CA MET A 1 23.46 -15.93 -6.15
C MET A 1 22.91 -15.39 -4.83
N VAL A 2 22.92 -16.14 -3.76
CA VAL A 2 22.40 -15.67 -2.47
C VAL A 2 23.50 -14.88 -1.76
N GLU A 3 23.48 -13.55 -1.89
CA GLU A 3 24.55 -12.67 -1.40
C GLU A 3 24.82 -12.74 0.11
N GLY A 4 23.81 -13.05 0.91
CA GLY A 4 23.97 -13.17 2.36
C GLY A 4 24.61 -14.49 2.83
N TRP A 5 24.99 -15.38 1.94
CA TRP A 5 25.69 -16.64 2.26
C TRP A 5 27.21 -16.47 2.13
N ASP A 6 27.72 -15.41 2.74
CA ASP A 6 29.15 -15.11 2.75
C ASP A 6 29.96 -16.04 3.69
N LYS A 7 31.26 -15.84 3.75
CA LYS A 7 32.18 -16.72 4.48
C LYS A 7 31.88 -16.90 5.98
N ASN A 8 31.24 -15.91 6.61
CA ASN A 8 31.01 -15.92 8.06
C ASN A 8 29.57 -16.33 8.40
N THR A 9 28.60 -15.60 7.87
CA THR A 9 27.16 -15.88 8.06
C THR A 9 26.76 -17.19 7.38
N GLY A 10 27.33 -17.45 6.20
CA GLY A 10 27.08 -18.66 5.45
C GLY A 10 27.53 -19.92 6.15
N TRP A 11 28.71 -19.89 6.81
CA TRP A 11 29.19 -21.05 7.55
C TRP A 11 28.24 -21.42 8.69
N ALA A 12 27.79 -20.45 9.50
CA ALA A 12 26.86 -20.69 10.61
C ALA A 12 25.52 -21.24 10.11
N ARG A 13 24.98 -20.69 9.03
CA ARG A 13 23.74 -21.18 8.38
C ARG A 13 23.92 -22.59 7.87
N THR A 14 25.01 -22.88 7.13
CA THR A 14 25.32 -24.20 6.61
C THR A 14 25.45 -25.23 7.73
N GLN A 15 26.09 -24.88 8.86
CA GLN A 15 26.18 -25.80 10.01
C GLN A 15 24.84 -26.05 10.67
N TYR A 16 24.01 -25.02 10.80
CA TYR A 16 22.69 -25.14 11.44
C TYR A 16 21.70 -25.92 10.57
N TRP A 17 21.64 -25.60 9.27
CA TRP A 17 20.66 -26.14 8.32
C TRP A 17 21.12 -27.43 7.63
N GLY A 18 22.41 -27.69 7.55
CA GLY A 18 22.99 -28.84 6.87
C GLY A 18 23.07 -28.73 5.34
N PHE A 19 22.81 -27.52 4.78
CA PHE A 19 22.90 -27.24 3.34
C PHE A 19 23.47 -25.82 3.11
N GLY A 20 24.01 -25.59 1.91
CA GLY A 20 24.51 -24.30 1.43
C GLY A 20 23.55 -23.63 0.44
N PRO A 21 23.98 -22.50 -0.17
CA PRO A 21 23.15 -21.74 -1.09
C PRO A 21 22.79 -22.47 -2.39
N GLU A 22 23.51 -23.52 -2.73
CA GLU A 22 23.28 -24.39 -3.90
C GLU A 22 22.15 -25.39 -3.69
N GLY A 23 21.70 -25.59 -2.45
CA GLY A 23 20.71 -26.60 -2.07
C GLY A 23 19.56 -26.03 -1.23
N LEU A 24 19.10 -24.81 -1.50
CA LEU A 24 17.99 -24.19 -0.77
C LEU A 24 16.70 -25.00 -0.94
N PRO A 25 16.05 -25.43 0.17
CA PRO A 25 14.86 -26.28 0.08
C PRO A 25 13.64 -25.49 -0.38
N ILE A 26 12.75 -26.16 -1.13
CA ILE A 26 11.40 -25.73 -1.41
C ILE A 26 10.49 -26.39 -0.39
N GLN A 27 10.08 -25.64 0.64
CA GLN A 27 9.31 -26.17 1.77
C GLN A 27 8.31 -25.15 2.31
N GLY A 28 7.24 -25.64 2.95
CA GLY A 28 6.20 -24.79 3.54
C GLY A 28 5.06 -25.59 4.14
N ARG A 29 4.12 -24.89 4.77
CA ARG A 29 2.87 -25.44 5.29
C ARG A 29 1.74 -25.18 4.32
N VAL A 30 0.92 -26.19 4.08
CA VAL A 30 -0.17 -26.12 3.12
C VAL A 30 -1.51 -26.27 3.82
N TRP A 31 -2.44 -25.36 3.55
CA TRP A 31 -3.86 -25.49 3.84
C TRP A 31 -4.60 -25.52 2.51
N TYR A 32 -5.39 -26.55 2.30
CA TYR A 32 -6.10 -26.75 1.04
C TYR A 32 -7.54 -27.21 1.28
N PRO A 33 -8.44 -26.91 0.33
CA PRO A 33 -9.83 -27.32 0.43
C PRO A 33 -9.99 -28.84 0.26
N ASP A 34 -11.04 -29.38 0.85
CA ASP A 34 -11.53 -30.71 0.47
C ASP A 34 -12.19 -30.66 -0.93
N GLY A 35 -12.01 -31.72 -1.73
CA GLY A 35 -12.65 -31.86 -3.04
C GLY A 35 -11.69 -32.00 -4.22
N GLY A 36 -12.25 -31.93 -5.44
CA GLY A 36 -11.51 -32.23 -6.67
C GLY A 36 -10.71 -31.07 -7.27
N GLY A 37 -11.04 -29.84 -6.94
CA GLY A 37 -10.43 -28.65 -7.56
C GLY A 37 -10.95 -28.38 -9.00
N PRO A 38 -10.25 -27.61 -9.85
CA PRO A 38 -9.02 -26.90 -9.49
C PRO A 38 -9.29 -25.71 -8.56
N PHE A 39 -8.35 -25.44 -7.65
CA PHE A 39 -8.42 -24.36 -6.66
C PHE A 39 -7.36 -23.30 -6.93
N PRO A 40 -7.68 -21.99 -6.81
CA PRO A 40 -6.68 -20.93 -6.84
C PRO A 40 -5.54 -21.17 -5.84
N LEU A 41 -4.33 -20.73 -6.19
CA LEU A 41 -3.11 -20.90 -5.40
C LEU A 41 -2.64 -19.56 -4.83
N VAL A 42 -2.35 -19.54 -3.53
CA VAL A 42 -1.74 -18.40 -2.84
C VAL A 42 -0.46 -18.85 -2.15
N LEU A 43 0.66 -18.19 -2.46
CA LEU A 43 1.89 -18.34 -1.69
C LEU A 43 1.98 -17.19 -0.67
N MET A 44 2.23 -17.51 0.59
CA MET A 44 2.47 -16.57 1.68
C MET A 44 3.90 -16.73 2.18
N VAL A 45 4.69 -15.65 2.21
CA VAL A 45 6.07 -15.68 2.72
C VAL A 45 6.26 -14.73 3.89
N HIS A 46 6.94 -15.20 4.92
CA HIS A 46 7.27 -14.43 6.12
C HIS A 46 8.45 -13.46 5.88
N GLY A 47 8.65 -12.53 6.81
CA GLY A 47 9.81 -11.64 6.84
C GLY A 47 11.00 -12.21 7.61
N ASN A 48 11.90 -11.30 8.03
CA ASN A 48 13.05 -11.66 8.83
C ASN A 48 12.67 -11.76 10.31
N HIS A 49 13.02 -12.89 10.88
CA HIS A 49 12.95 -13.16 12.32
C HIS A 49 14.21 -13.96 12.71
N SER A 50 14.27 -14.53 13.93
CA SER A 50 15.33 -15.50 14.23
C SER A 50 15.18 -16.73 13.33
N MET A 51 16.26 -17.22 12.74
CA MET A 51 16.20 -18.43 11.90
C MET A 51 15.82 -19.68 12.71
N GLU A 52 15.96 -19.63 14.01
CA GLU A 52 15.60 -20.69 14.96
C GLU A 52 14.09 -20.69 15.31
N GLU A 53 13.35 -19.62 14.93
CA GLU A 53 11.91 -19.49 15.19
C GLU A 53 11.12 -19.63 13.88
N PHE A 54 10.38 -20.72 13.75
CA PHE A 54 9.61 -21.00 12.53
C PHE A 54 8.43 -20.05 12.37
N SER A 55 8.52 -19.15 11.43
CA SER A 55 7.55 -18.07 11.19
C SER A 55 6.38 -18.50 10.31
N ASP A 56 6.54 -19.54 9.50
CA ASP A 56 5.54 -20.05 8.55
C ASP A 56 4.23 -20.50 9.22
N SER A 57 4.31 -21.06 10.43
CA SER A 57 3.13 -21.48 11.20
C SER A 57 2.24 -20.30 11.65
N GLY A 58 2.80 -19.11 11.71
CA GLY A 58 2.11 -17.90 12.19
C GLY A 58 0.97 -17.41 11.30
N TYR A 59 0.83 -17.95 10.08
CA TYR A 59 -0.24 -17.61 9.15
C TYR A 59 -1.35 -18.68 9.09
N ALA A 60 -1.36 -19.63 10.01
CA ALA A 60 -2.37 -20.68 10.06
C ALA A 60 -3.81 -20.15 10.12
N TYR A 61 -4.05 -18.98 10.71
CA TYR A 61 -5.37 -18.37 10.81
C TYR A 61 -5.93 -18.01 9.42
N ILE A 62 -5.14 -17.37 8.57
CA ILE A 62 -5.55 -17.05 7.19
C ILE A 62 -5.54 -18.30 6.31
N GLY A 63 -4.63 -19.26 6.53
CA GLY A 63 -4.60 -20.53 5.82
C GLY A 63 -5.89 -21.34 5.98
N ARG A 64 -6.39 -21.47 7.21
CA ARG A 64 -7.68 -22.13 7.48
C ARG A 64 -8.87 -21.39 6.84
N LEU A 65 -8.88 -20.05 6.92
CA LEU A 65 -9.93 -19.25 6.32
C LEU A 65 -9.96 -19.44 4.79
N LEU A 66 -8.83 -19.36 4.11
CA LEU A 66 -8.75 -19.48 2.67
C LEU A 66 -9.08 -20.91 2.19
N ALA A 67 -8.60 -21.94 2.89
CA ALA A 67 -8.96 -23.32 2.60
C ALA A 67 -10.48 -23.54 2.72
N SER A 68 -11.13 -23.00 3.78
CA SER A 68 -12.58 -23.09 3.92
C SER A 68 -13.36 -22.34 2.82
N ARG A 69 -12.69 -21.43 2.13
CA ARG A 69 -13.22 -20.67 0.98
C ARG A 69 -12.82 -21.28 -0.37
N GLY A 70 -12.20 -22.45 -0.40
CA GLY A 70 -11.80 -23.12 -1.64
C GLY A 70 -10.56 -22.50 -2.31
N ILE A 71 -9.60 -22.00 -1.53
CA ILE A 71 -8.32 -21.45 -2.01
C ILE A 71 -7.19 -22.20 -1.31
N ILE A 72 -6.18 -22.66 -2.05
CA ILE A 72 -4.97 -23.26 -1.49
C ILE A 72 -4.09 -22.13 -0.96
N LEU A 73 -3.66 -22.21 0.31
CA LEU A 73 -2.59 -21.36 0.85
C LEU A 73 -1.36 -22.20 1.17
N VAL A 74 -0.22 -21.75 0.67
CA VAL A 74 1.11 -22.27 1.03
C VAL A 74 1.84 -21.20 1.83
N SER A 75 2.09 -21.45 3.11
CA SER A 75 3.00 -20.61 3.89
C SER A 75 4.42 -21.11 3.69
N VAL A 76 5.15 -20.41 2.84
CA VAL A 76 6.51 -20.75 2.43
C VAL A 76 7.47 -20.52 3.60
N ASP A 77 8.30 -21.52 3.89
CA ASP A 77 9.35 -21.41 4.90
C ASP A 77 10.69 -21.02 4.24
N GLN A 78 11.11 -19.79 4.54
CA GLN A 78 12.40 -19.23 4.15
C GLN A 78 13.25 -18.86 5.38
N ASN A 79 13.06 -19.53 6.53
CA ASN A 79 13.80 -19.23 7.76
C ASN A 79 15.31 -19.36 7.58
N PHE A 80 15.78 -20.20 6.67
CA PHE A 80 17.20 -20.33 6.32
C PHE A 80 17.80 -19.03 5.72
N LEU A 81 17.00 -18.10 5.23
CA LEU A 81 17.42 -16.76 4.81
C LEU A 81 17.31 -15.71 5.94
N ASN A 82 16.86 -16.09 7.12
CA ASN A 82 16.76 -15.19 8.27
C ASN A 82 18.10 -15.04 9.00
N SER A 83 18.22 -13.97 9.81
CA SER A 83 19.40 -13.72 10.63
C SER A 83 19.43 -14.66 11.83
N SER A 84 20.61 -15.16 12.20
CA SER A 84 20.86 -15.82 13.48
C SER A 84 21.38 -14.82 14.51
N PHE A 85 21.41 -15.23 15.79
CA PHE A 85 22.07 -14.42 16.83
C PHE A 85 23.57 -14.26 16.54
N SER A 86 24.23 -15.30 16.07
CA SER A 86 25.66 -15.29 15.69
C SER A 86 25.95 -14.35 14.53
N SER A 87 25.06 -14.23 13.54
CA SER A 87 25.24 -13.32 12.41
C SER A 87 25.12 -11.84 12.79
N ARG A 88 24.57 -11.52 13.97
CA ARG A 88 24.53 -10.16 14.52
C ARG A 88 25.80 -9.74 15.23
N LEU A 89 26.61 -10.69 15.63
CA LEU A 89 27.88 -10.46 16.33
C LEU A 89 29.08 -10.35 15.38
N ASP A 90 28.90 -10.78 14.14
CA ASP A 90 29.95 -10.82 13.14
C ASP A 90 29.97 -9.52 12.33
N ASP A 91 31.03 -8.81 12.50
CA ASP A 91 31.56 -7.76 11.67
C ASP A 91 30.72 -6.49 11.41
N GLY A 92 30.57 -5.53 11.80
CA GLY A 92 30.03 -4.24 11.32
C GLY A 92 29.98 -4.04 9.77
N SER A 93 30.20 -5.07 8.96
CA SER A 93 29.91 -5.17 7.54
C SER A 93 28.45 -5.58 7.35
N ARG A 94 27.73 -4.74 6.76
CA ARG A 94 26.28 -4.60 6.60
C ARG A 94 25.59 -5.81 5.98
N PRO A 95 24.55 -6.41 6.60
CA PRO A 95 23.60 -7.25 5.89
C PRO A 95 22.59 -6.37 5.12
N TRP A 96 23.05 -5.55 4.19
CA TRP A 96 22.17 -4.64 3.45
C TRP A 96 21.49 -5.31 2.25
N SER A 97 21.97 -6.45 1.79
CA SER A 97 21.34 -7.19 0.70
C SER A 97 19.99 -7.77 1.09
N MET A 98 19.70 -8.05 2.37
CA MET A 98 18.46 -8.65 2.86
C MET A 98 17.98 -9.88 2.08
N GLU A 99 18.72 -10.30 1.07
CA GLU A 99 18.42 -11.45 0.18
C GLU A 99 17.02 -11.36 -0.45
N LEU A 100 16.56 -10.16 -0.78
CA LEU A 100 15.21 -9.90 -1.24
C LEU A 100 14.94 -10.51 -2.62
N ASP A 101 15.91 -10.43 -3.50
CA ASP A 101 15.92 -11.07 -4.83
C ASP A 101 15.84 -12.60 -4.71
N ALA A 102 16.66 -13.20 -3.85
CA ALA A 102 16.62 -14.64 -3.59
C ALA A 102 15.27 -15.07 -2.98
N ARG A 103 14.70 -14.25 -2.07
CA ARG A 103 13.37 -14.51 -1.50
C ARG A 103 12.27 -14.48 -2.56
N GLY A 104 12.33 -13.50 -3.45
CA GLY A 104 11.40 -13.39 -4.58
C GLY A 104 11.55 -14.51 -5.59
N TRP A 105 12.79 -14.84 -5.94
CA TRP A 105 13.09 -15.93 -6.87
C TRP A 105 12.61 -17.28 -6.37
N LEU A 106 12.85 -17.60 -5.09
CA LEU A 106 12.35 -18.85 -4.48
C LEU A 106 10.83 -18.99 -4.55
N LEU A 107 10.06 -17.91 -4.55
CA LEU A 107 8.61 -17.98 -4.75
C LEU A 107 8.26 -18.47 -6.17
N LEU A 108 9.02 -18.06 -7.17
CA LEU A 108 8.83 -18.55 -8.54
C LEU A 108 9.21 -20.02 -8.67
N GLU A 109 10.27 -20.48 -7.99
CA GLU A 109 10.61 -21.89 -7.91
C GLU A 109 9.52 -22.71 -7.19
N HIS A 110 8.90 -22.16 -6.15
CA HIS A 110 7.71 -22.78 -5.55
C HIS A 110 6.59 -22.94 -6.57
N LEU A 111 6.29 -21.92 -7.38
CA LEU A 111 5.25 -22.04 -8.41
C LEU A 111 5.55 -23.11 -9.44
N LYS A 112 6.82 -23.30 -9.87
CA LYS A 112 7.22 -24.40 -10.76
C LYS A 112 6.93 -25.75 -10.12
N VAL A 113 7.28 -25.92 -8.84
CA VAL A 113 7.00 -27.18 -8.13
C VAL A 113 5.49 -27.46 -8.05
N TRP A 114 4.66 -26.42 -7.81
CA TRP A 114 3.20 -26.58 -7.78
C TRP A 114 2.63 -26.92 -9.15
N ASP A 115 3.17 -26.35 -10.22
CA ASP A 115 2.80 -26.66 -11.59
C ASP A 115 3.15 -28.12 -11.94
N ASP A 116 4.38 -28.56 -11.61
CA ASP A 116 4.82 -29.94 -11.75
C ASP A 116 3.91 -30.92 -10.99
N TRP A 117 3.56 -30.62 -9.74
CA TRP A 117 2.68 -31.46 -8.93
C TRP A 117 1.26 -31.56 -9.50
N ASN A 118 0.79 -30.48 -10.12
CA ASN A 118 -0.53 -30.42 -10.72
C ASN A 118 -0.68 -31.34 -11.96
N ILE A 119 0.43 -31.65 -12.64
CA ILE A 119 0.43 -32.52 -13.83
C ILE A 119 0.92 -33.95 -13.55
N GLN A 120 1.44 -34.26 -12.36
CA GLN A 120 1.92 -35.60 -11.99
C GLN A 120 0.80 -36.48 -11.45
N PRO A 121 0.42 -37.59 -12.11
CA PRO A 121 -0.73 -38.41 -11.73
C PRO A 121 -0.69 -38.99 -10.31
N ASP A 122 0.49 -39.28 -9.78
CA ASP A 122 0.69 -39.88 -8.46
C ASP A 122 0.79 -38.83 -7.34
N ASN A 123 0.74 -37.55 -7.68
CA ASN A 123 0.81 -36.46 -6.70
C ASN A 123 -0.57 -36.19 -6.06
N PRO A 124 -0.66 -35.92 -4.74
CA PRO A 124 -1.93 -35.55 -4.09
C PRO A 124 -2.63 -34.34 -4.69
N PHE A 125 -1.89 -33.45 -5.37
CA PHE A 125 -2.40 -32.22 -6.00
C PHE A 125 -2.65 -32.36 -7.51
N PHE A 126 -2.54 -33.56 -8.08
CA PHE A 126 -2.83 -33.80 -9.50
C PHE A 126 -4.19 -33.26 -9.90
N GLY A 127 -4.22 -32.33 -10.86
CA GLY A 127 -5.43 -31.69 -11.39
C GLY A 127 -6.19 -30.78 -10.40
N LYS A 128 -5.60 -30.46 -9.24
CA LYS A 128 -6.27 -29.70 -8.17
C LYS A 128 -5.90 -28.22 -8.10
N VAL A 129 -4.87 -27.78 -8.81
CA VAL A 129 -4.35 -26.41 -8.73
C VAL A 129 -4.75 -25.62 -9.98
N ASP A 130 -5.39 -24.47 -9.79
CA ASP A 130 -5.67 -23.53 -10.86
C ASP A 130 -4.47 -22.57 -11.03
N MET A 131 -3.57 -22.93 -11.94
CA MET A 131 -2.37 -22.14 -12.25
C MET A 131 -2.67 -20.84 -13.01
N ASP A 132 -3.91 -20.64 -13.47
CA ASP A 132 -4.38 -19.36 -14.04
C ASP A 132 -4.85 -18.36 -12.98
N ARG A 133 -4.90 -18.77 -11.70
CA ARG A 133 -5.39 -17.96 -10.58
C ARG A 133 -4.44 -18.00 -9.40
N ILE A 134 -3.33 -17.26 -9.53
CA ILE A 134 -2.26 -17.21 -8.55
C ILE A 134 -2.25 -15.84 -7.86
N ALA A 135 -2.01 -15.82 -6.54
CA ALA A 135 -1.66 -14.61 -5.81
C ALA A 135 -0.47 -14.85 -4.88
N LEU A 136 0.28 -13.78 -4.62
CA LEU A 136 1.42 -13.78 -3.73
C LEU A 136 1.14 -12.88 -2.53
N MET A 137 1.43 -13.35 -1.32
CA MET A 137 1.31 -12.60 -0.09
C MET A 137 2.64 -12.61 0.65
N GLY A 138 3.01 -11.48 1.25
CA GLY A 138 4.26 -11.41 1.97
C GLY A 138 4.25 -10.42 3.11
N HIS A 139 5.03 -10.69 4.16
CA HIS A 139 5.13 -9.86 5.35
C HIS A 139 6.55 -9.33 5.54
N SER A 140 6.71 -8.03 5.83
CA SER A 140 8.01 -7.42 6.06
C SER A 140 8.94 -7.56 4.84
N ARG A 141 10.11 -8.20 4.96
CA ARG A 141 10.96 -8.57 3.81
C ARG A 141 10.23 -9.44 2.80
N GLY A 142 9.34 -10.32 3.26
CA GLY A 142 8.46 -11.10 2.38
C GLY A 142 7.50 -10.24 1.57
N GLY A 143 7.04 -9.10 2.14
CA GLY A 143 6.16 -8.16 1.45
C GLY A 143 6.83 -7.48 0.25
N GLU A 144 8.13 -7.22 0.30
CA GLU A 144 8.89 -6.77 -0.86
C GLU A 144 9.23 -7.94 -1.79
N ALA A 145 9.55 -9.12 -1.24
CA ALA A 145 9.87 -10.30 -2.03
C ALA A 145 8.73 -10.73 -2.98
N VAL A 146 7.46 -10.58 -2.58
CA VAL A 146 6.32 -10.89 -3.46
C VAL A 146 6.19 -9.90 -4.62
N ALA A 147 6.52 -8.62 -4.41
CA ALA A 147 6.59 -7.64 -5.49
C ALA A 147 7.75 -7.95 -6.44
N ILE A 148 8.92 -8.33 -5.92
CA ILE A 148 10.07 -8.78 -6.71
C ILE A 148 9.71 -10.04 -7.53
N ALA A 149 9.05 -11.03 -6.93
CA ALA A 149 8.60 -12.23 -7.64
C ALA A 149 7.66 -11.87 -8.80
N ALA A 150 6.68 -10.99 -8.58
CA ALA A 150 5.78 -10.53 -9.63
C ALA A 150 6.52 -9.81 -10.77
N MET A 151 7.56 -9.03 -10.45
CA MET A 151 8.42 -8.37 -11.44
C MET A 151 9.30 -9.40 -12.20
N PHE A 152 10.00 -10.28 -11.49
CA PHE A 152 10.89 -11.30 -12.09
C PHE A 152 10.11 -12.30 -12.96
N ASN A 153 8.86 -12.58 -12.61
CA ASN A 153 7.96 -13.42 -13.41
C ASN A 153 7.79 -12.94 -14.86
N ARG A 154 8.07 -11.68 -15.14
CA ARG A 154 7.96 -11.05 -16.48
C ARG A 154 9.30 -10.98 -17.21
N PHE A 155 10.40 -11.30 -16.55
CA PHE A 155 11.74 -11.21 -17.12
C PHE A 155 12.14 -12.53 -17.79
N THR A 156 13.02 -12.41 -18.77
CA THR A 156 13.65 -13.55 -19.44
C THR A 156 15.04 -13.87 -18.90
N HIS A 157 15.59 -12.95 -18.07
CA HIS A 157 16.92 -13.10 -17.48
C HIS A 157 16.96 -12.47 -16.09
N TYR A 158 17.84 -12.98 -15.23
CA TYR A 158 18.10 -12.36 -13.93
C TYR A 158 18.81 -11.01 -14.12
N PRO A 159 18.33 -9.92 -13.47
CA PRO A 159 18.83 -8.56 -13.72
C PRO A 159 20.30 -8.34 -13.42
N ASP A 160 20.86 -9.05 -12.42
CA ASP A 160 22.27 -8.88 -12.01
C ASP A 160 23.22 -9.82 -12.73
N ASP A 161 22.71 -10.85 -13.44
CA ASP A 161 23.50 -11.78 -14.24
C ASP A 161 22.68 -12.36 -15.39
N ALA A 162 22.78 -11.74 -16.55
CA ALA A 162 22.04 -12.16 -17.75
C ALA A 162 22.46 -13.53 -18.32
N SER A 163 23.46 -14.19 -17.76
CA SER A 163 23.75 -15.59 -18.08
C SER A 163 22.72 -16.56 -17.48
N LEU A 164 21.94 -16.12 -16.49
CA LEU A 164 20.87 -16.87 -15.86
C LEU A 164 19.53 -16.50 -16.50
N THR A 165 18.87 -17.49 -17.13
CA THR A 165 17.60 -17.30 -17.82
C THR A 165 16.42 -17.62 -16.92
N PHE A 166 15.32 -16.87 -17.10
CA PHE A 166 14.02 -17.07 -16.48
C PHE A 166 13.02 -17.57 -17.53
N ASP A 167 12.16 -18.51 -17.15
CA ASP A 167 11.11 -19.11 -17.98
C ASP A 167 9.75 -19.18 -17.26
N TYR A 168 9.52 -18.26 -16.31
CA TYR A 168 8.36 -18.33 -15.42
C TYR A 168 7.03 -18.01 -16.12
N GLN A 169 6.65 -16.76 -16.25
CA GLN A 169 5.41 -16.29 -16.89
C GLN A 169 4.09 -16.85 -16.29
N PHE A 170 4.06 -17.07 -14.98
CA PHE A 170 2.86 -17.48 -14.26
C PHE A 170 1.78 -16.38 -14.27
N ASN A 171 0.49 -16.76 -14.24
CA ASN A 171 -0.61 -15.81 -14.17
C ASN A 171 -0.82 -15.30 -12.73
N ILE A 172 0.07 -14.41 -12.27
CA ILE A 172 -0.01 -13.77 -10.95
C ILE A 172 -1.01 -12.62 -11.03
N ARG A 173 -2.20 -12.78 -10.44
CA ARG A 173 -3.31 -11.82 -10.47
C ARG A 173 -3.29 -10.81 -9.34
N GLY A 174 -2.62 -11.11 -8.23
CA GLY A 174 -2.61 -10.22 -7.07
C GLY A 174 -1.39 -10.38 -6.19
N VAL A 175 -0.99 -9.26 -5.59
CA VAL A 175 0.09 -9.16 -4.61
C VAL A 175 -0.43 -8.49 -3.35
N VAL A 176 -0.22 -9.11 -2.17
CA VAL A 176 -0.50 -8.52 -0.86
C VAL A 176 0.80 -8.32 -0.10
N ALA A 177 1.09 -7.07 0.27
CA ALA A 177 2.28 -6.69 1.02
C ALA A 177 1.90 -6.23 2.44
N ILE A 178 2.26 -7.00 3.46
CA ILE A 178 1.99 -6.71 4.86
C ILE A 178 3.22 -6.03 5.47
N ALA A 179 3.09 -4.78 5.89
CA ALA A 179 4.15 -3.99 6.49
C ALA A 179 5.52 -4.15 5.76
N PRO A 180 5.56 -4.00 4.42
CA PRO A 180 6.73 -4.33 3.63
C PRO A 180 7.87 -3.36 3.89
N VAL A 181 9.10 -3.85 3.72
CA VAL A 181 10.24 -2.98 3.46
C VAL A 181 10.18 -2.51 2.01
N ASP A 182 10.99 -1.52 1.65
CA ASP A 182 11.13 -1.04 0.26
C ASP A 182 12.57 -0.59 0.07
N ARG A 183 13.32 -1.32 -0.77
CA ARG A 183 14.75 -1.12 -0.97
C ARG A 183 15.13 -1.22 -2.44
N TYR A 184 16.31 -0.72 -2.76
CA TYR A 184 16.92 -0.98 -4.05
C TYR A 184 17.28 -2.46 -4.19
N LEU A 185 17.05 -3.00 -5.36
CA LEU A 185 17.66 -4.26 -5.78
C LEU A 185 19.17 -4.07 -5.99
N PRO A 186 19.98 -5.15 -5.99
CA PRO A 186 21.41 -5.07 -6.27
C PRO A 186 21.73 -4.32 -7.56
N ALA A 187 20.91 -4.45 -8.62
CA ALA A 187 21.00 -3.68 -9.86
C ALA A 187 20.81 -2.16 -9.70
N GLY A 188 20.54 -1.66 -8.49
CA GLY A 188 20.33 -0.25 -8.19
C GLY A 188 18.96 0.30 -8.61
N LEU A 189 18.01 -0.56 -8.93
CA LEU A 189 16.66 -0.20 -9.36
C LEU A 189 15.63 -0.52 -8.28
N TRP A 190 14.51 0.22 -8.31
CA TRP A 190 13.35 -0.06 -7.49
C TRP A 190 12.46 -1.12 -8.15
N THR A 191 11.85 -1.96 -7.32
CA THR A 191 10.85 -2.92 -7.78
C THR A 191 9.63 -2.21 -8.35
N THR A 192 9.16 -2.65 -9.52
CA THR A 192 7.92 -2.20 -10.18
C THR A 192 6.95 -3.37 -10.30
N VAL A 193 5.65 -3.10 -10.23
CA VAL A 193 4.60 -4.13 -10.37
C VAL A 193 3.58 -3.65 -11.40
N PRO A 194 3.81 -3.91 -12.70
CA PRO A 194 2.86 -3.54 -13.74
C PRO A 194 1.75 -4.59 -13.90
N ASP A 195 0.51 -4.13 -14.14
CA ASP A 195 -0.67 -4.92 -14.51
C ASP A 195 -1.00 -6.08 -13.56
N VAL A 196 -0.82 -5.88 -12.25
CA VAL A 196 -1.17 -6.82 -11.19
C VAL A 196 -1.93 -6.07 -10.09
N ASN A 197 -3.02 -6.65 -9.58
CA ASN A 197 -3.68 -6.08 -8.41
C ASN A 197 -2.73 -6.03 -7.22
N TYR A 198 -2.70 -4.92 -6.50
CA TYR A 198 -1.78 -4.71 -5.39
C TYR A 198 -2.50 -4.22 -4.14
N PHE A 199 -2.23 -4.87 -3.02
CA PHE A 199 -2.75 -4.43 -1.73
C PHE A 199 -1.63 -4.33 -0.70
N VAL A 200 -1.47 -3.15 -0.08
CA VAL A 200 -0.53 -2.94 1.02
C VAL A 200 -1.26 -2.55 2.29
N LEU A 201 -0.89 -3.18 3.40
CA LEU A 201 -1.38 -2.80 4.72
C LEU A 201 -0.22 -2.57 5.68
N HIS A 202 -0.40 -1.56 6.58
CA HIS A 202 0.64 -1.13 7.51
C HIS A 202 0.05 -0.67 8.83
N GLY A 203 0.74 -0.96 9.94
CA GLY A 203 0.33 -0.55 11.27
C GLY A 203 0.98 0.76 11.70
N SER A 204 0.22 1.68 12.30
CA SER A 204 0.75 2.93 12.82
C SER A 204 1.79 2.74 13.93
N HIS A 205 1.69 1.64 14.69
CA HIS A 205 2.54 1.28 15.83
C HIS A 205 3.65 0.29 15.44
N ASP A 206 3.95 0.16 14.14
CA ASP A 206 5.04 -0.66 13.66
C ASP A 206 6.39 -0.10 14.19
N ALA A 207 7.07 -0.89 15.04
CA ALA A 207 8.35 -0.52 15.64
C ALA A 207 9.56 -1.10 14.89
N ASP A 208 9.34 -1.95 13.89
CA ASP A 208 10.37 -2.50 13.01
C ASP A 208 10.46 -1.69 11.71
N VAL A 209 9.39 -1.68 10.91
CA VAL A 209 9.28 -0.82 9.73
C VAL A 209 8.49 0.45 10.11
N GLN A 210 9.15 1.39 10.78
CA GLN A 210 8.52 2.53 11.47
C GLN A 210 7.89 3.58 10.55
N THR A 211 8.14 3.53 9.24
CA THR A 211 7.56 4.41 8.22
C THR A 211 6.77 3.58 7.22
N PHE A 212 5.70 4.13 6.66
CA PHE A 212 4.85 3.44 5.68
C PHE A 212 5.57 3.28 4.34
N ARG A 213 6.62 2.45 4.31
CA ARG A 213 7.44 2.21 3.11
C ARG A 213 6.64 1.60 1.96
N GLY A 214 5.67 0.77 2.28
CA GLY A 214 4.79 0.17 1.28
C GLY A 214 4.02 1.18 0.44
N SER A 215 3.81 2.42 0.94
CA SER A 215 3.22 3.49 0.15
C SER A 215 4.09 3.90 -1.05
N ARG A 216 5.42 3.72 -0.97
CA ARG A 216 6.34 3.97 -2.08
C ARG A 216 6.22 2.89 -3.17
N GLN A 217 6.05 1.63 -2.77
CA GLN A 217 5.79 0.55 -3.71
C GLN A 217 4.43 0.73 -4.39
N PHE A 218 3.41 1.22 -3.67
CA PHE A 218 2.09 1.56 -4.21
C PHE A 218 2.19 2.53 -5.40
N GLU A 219 3.03 3.58 -5.31
CA GLU A 219 3.23 4.55 -6.41
C GLU A 219 3.87 3.92 -7.65
N ARG A 220 4.62 2.83 -7.51
CA ARG A 220 5.28 2.12 -8.63
C ARG A 220 4.46 0.97 -9.20
N VAL A 221 3.24 0.76 -8.70
CA VAL A 221 2.26 -0.12 -9.32
C VAL A 221 1.57 0.65 -10.44
N SER A 222 1.65 0.16 -11.66
CA SER A 222 1.10 0.80 -12.85
C SER A 222 0.18 -0.14 -13.61
N PHE A 223 -0.79 0.43 -14.30
CA PHE A 223 -1.72 -0.30 -15.14
C PHE A 223 -1.62 0.20 -16.56
N THR A 224 -1.23 -0.69 -17.48
CA THR A 224 -1.03 -0.38 -18.91
C THR A 224 -1.89 -1.26 -19.82
N GLY A 225 -2.46 -2.33 -19.27
CA GLY A 225 -3.31 -3.28 -19.98
C GLY A 225 -4.81 -2.90 -19.93
N GLU A 226 -5.61 -3.60 -20.72
CA GLU A 226 -7.07 -3.42 -20.77
C GLU A 226 -7.80 -4.13 -19.60
N GLN A 227 -7.12 -5.04 -18.89
CA GLN A 227 -7.71 -5.77 -17.79
C GLN A 227 -7.93 -4.85 -16.60
N TYR A 228 -9.11 -4.99 -15.95
CA TYR A 228 -9.36 -4.29 -14.69
C TYR A 228 -8.41 -4.78 -13.61
N ASN A 229 -7.64 -3.85 -13.06
CA ASN A 229 -6.78 -4.03 -11.91
C ASN A 229 -6.96 -2.84 -10.96
N PHE A 230 -6.63 -3.04 -9.70
CA PHE A 230 -6.63 -1.97 -8.70
C PHE A 230 -5.44 -2.08 -7.75
N LYS A 231 -5.09 -0.97 -7.15
CA LYS A 231 -4.14 -0.90 -6.04
C LYS A 231 -4.80 -0.24 -4.85
N ALA A 232 -4.55 -0.80 -3.65
CA ALA A 232 -5.11 -0.30 -2.42
C ALA A 232 -4.07 -0.24 -1.30
N GLY A 233 -4.16 0.79 -0.46
CA GLY A 233 -3.37 0.97 0.74
C GLY A 233 -4.28 1.06 1.96
N LEU A 234 -3.88 0.41 3.06
CA LEU A 234 -4.57 0.48 4.34
C LEU A 234 -3.59 0.79 5.46
N TYR A 235 -3.78 1.92 6.15
CA TYR A 235 -3.03 2.28 7.34
C TYR A 235 -3.92 2.16 8.57
N ILE A 236 -3.45 1.42 9.59
CA ILE A 236 -4.28 0.96 10.70
C ILE A 236 -3.74 1.51 12.02
N TYR A 237 -4.52 2.33 12.74
CA TYR A 237 -4.14 2.78 14.07
C TYR A 237 -4.11 1.60 15.07
N GLY A 238 -3.09 1.57 15.92
CA GLY A 238 -2.93 0.54 16.94
C GLY A 238 -2.37 -0.80 16.46
N ALA A 239 -2.25 -1.02 15.15
CA ALA A 239 -1.58 -2.22 14.63
C ALA A 239 -0.05 -2.05 14.70
N ASN A 240 0.66 -3.14 15.05
CA ASN A 240 2.11 -3.22 15.06
C ASN A 240 2.64 -4.13 13.95
N HIS A 241 3.97 -4.26 13.84
CA HIS A 241 4.59 -5.13 12.83
C HIS A 241 4.24 -6.60 13.03
N GLY A 242 4.51 -7.12 14.21
CA GLY A 242 4.57 -8.56 14.46
C GLY A 242 3.22 -9.27 14.49
N GLN A 243 2.15 -8.64 14.97
CA GLN A 243 0.89 -9.35 15.29
C GLN A 243 0.08 -9.84 14.08
N PHE A 244 0.44 -9.47 12.85
CA PHE A 244 -0.08 -10.12 11.64
C PHE A 244 0.42 -11.57 11.48
N ASN A 245 1.50 -11.92 12.18
CA ASN A 245 1.97 -13.28 12.36
C ASN A 245 1.70 -13.70 13.82
N SER A 246 1.03 -14.82 14.05
CA SER A 246 0.64 -15.24 15.40
C SER A 246 1.82 -15.70 16.28
N VAL A 247 3.01 -15.93 15.69
CA VAL A 247 4.22 -16.35 16.40
C VAL A 247 5.05 -15.14 16.86
N TRP A 248 5.11 -14.05 16.09
CA TRP A 248 6.02 -12.93 16.36
C TRP A 248 5.62 -12.06 17.57
N GLY A 249 4.34 -12.04 17.93
CA GLY A 249 3.84 -11.37 19.11
C GLY A 249 3.78 -9.86 19.04
N ARG A 250 3.74 -9.23 20.23
CA ARG A 250 3.40 -7.81 20.41
C ARG A 250 4.63 -6.88 20.37
N ALA A 251 5.81 -7.40 20.55
CA ALA A 251 7.05 -6.63 20.58
C ALA A 251 7.81 -6.83 19.26
N ASP A 252 7.91 -5.77 18.47
CA ASP A 252 8.52 -5.80 17.13
C ASP A 252 10.05 -5.80 17.15
N THR A 253 10.67 -6.03 18.29
CA THR A 253 12.12 -6.17 18.46
C THR A 253 12.46 -7.12 19.59
N SER A 254 13.63 -7.72 19.54
CA SER A 254 14.13 -8.65 20.55
C SER A 254 14.72 -7.89 21.76
N PHE A 255 15.03 -8.64 22.84
CA PHE A 255 15.77 -8.12 24.00
C PHE A 255 17.17 -7.57 23.56
N PRO A 256 17.68 -6.46 24.13
CA PRO A 256 17.05 -5.63 25.17
C PRO A 256 16.06 -4.58 24.63
N GLY A 257 15.98 -4.35 23.32
CA GLY A 257 15.21 -3.31 22.68
C GLY A 257 13.72 -3.33 23.01
N LYS A 258 13.12 -4.54 23.15
CA LYS A 258 11.71 -4.71 23.49
C LYS A 258 11.28 -3.98 24.77
N ASN A 259 12.18 -3.82 25.74
CA ASN A 259 11.87 -3.13 27.01
C ASN A 259 11.74 -1.61 26.86
N LEU A 260 12.21 -1.05 25.75
CA LEU A 260 12.13 0.37 25.42
C LEU A 260 10.87 0.71 24.60
N LEU A 261 10.16 -0.29 24.09
CA LEU A 261 8.93 -0.07 23.31
C LEU A 261 7.78 0.40 24.20
N ASN A 262 7.00 1.37 23.68
CA ASN A 262 5.70 1.72 24.21
C ASN A 262 4.65 0.79 23.58
N LEU A 263 4.08 -0.09 24.39
CA LEU A 263 3.09 -1.07 23.93
C LEU A 263 1.65 -0.67 24.30
N GLN A 264 1.43 0.53 24.85
CA GLN A 264 0.17 0.91 25.48
C GLN A 264 -0.99 0.87 24.48
N ASP A 265 -0.83 1.52 23.33
CA ASP A 265 -1.90 1.72 22.34
C ASP A 265 -1.92 0.64 21.23
N ILE A 266 -1.12 -0.43 21.40
CA ILE A 266 -1.14 -1.55 20.47
C ILE A 266 -2.40 -2.39 20.71
N MET A 267 -3.20 -2.56 19.66
CA MET A 267 -4.42 -3.36 19.70
C MET A 267 -4.16 -4.84 20.03
N PRO A 268 -5.15 -5.58 20.52
CA PRO A 268 -5.03 -7.02 20.70
C PRO A 268 -4.70 -7.74 19.38
N GLY A 269 -3.78 -8.72 19.44
CA GLY A 269 -3.36 -9.44 18.24
C GLY A 269 -4.48 -10.19 17.49
N LYS A 270 -5.52 -10.61 18.22
CA LYS A 270 -6.72 -11.21 17.61
C LYS A 270 -7.47 -10.21 16.72
N ASP A 271 -7.54 -8.94 17.15
CA ASP A 271 -8.24 -7.88 16.42
C ASP A 271 -7.43 -7.45 15.20
N GLN A 272 -6.10 -7.33 15.34
CA GLN A 272 -5.21 -7.06 14.20
C GLN A 272 -5.27 -8.18 13.15
N ARG A 273 -5.26 -9.45 13.55
CA ARG A 273 -5.44 -10.58 12.63
C ARG A 273 -6.83 -10.61 12.01
N LYS A 274 -7.87 -10.22 12.75
CA LYS A 274 -9.23 -10.10 12.19
C LYS A 274 -9.29 -9.07 11.05
N ILE A 275 -8.61 -7.93 11.19
CA ILE A 275 -8.47 -6.95 10.10
C ILE A 275 -7.77 -7.60 8.90
N GLY A 276 -6.66 -8.32 9.15
CA GLY A 276 -5.96 -9.07 8.11
C GLY A 276 -6.85 -10.10 7.42
N GLU A 277 -7.62 -10.90 8.16
CA GLU A 277 -8.57 -11.88 7.61
C GLU A 277 -9.59 -11.23 6.67
N VAL A 278 -10.20 -10.12 7.09
CA VAL A 278 -11.23 -9.42 6.30
C VAL A 278 -10.62 -8.88 5.01
N TYR A 279 -9.57 -8.07 5.09
CA TYR A 279 -9.02 -7.40 3.91
C TYR A 279 -8.29 -8.34 2.96
N MET A 280 -7.44 -9.24 3.49
CA MET A 280 -6.70 -10.17 2.62
C MET A 280 -7.65 -11.15 1.92
N SER A 281 -8.67 -11.69 2.63
CA SER A 281 -9.62 -12.58 1.97
C SER A 281 -10.50 -11.86 0.95
N ALA A 282 -10.94 -10.63 1.23
CA ALA A 282 -11.71 -9.82 0.28
C ALA A 282 -10.90 -9.52 -0.99
N PHE A 283 -9.63 -9.12 -0.83
CA PHE A 283 -8.71 -8.89 -1.95
C PHE A 283 -8.56 -10.14 -2.83
N LEU A 284 -8.30 -11.29 -2.21
CA LEU A 284 -8.14 -12.55 -2.93
C LEU A 284 -9.43 -13.02 -3.61
N GLU A 285 -10.60 -12.78 -3.02
CA GLU A 285 -11.88 -13.07 -3.66
C GLU A 285 -12.10 -12.20 -4.92
N ILE A 286 -11.65 -10.93 -4.92
CA ILE A 286 -11.68 -10.10 -6.13
C ILE A 286 -10.69 -10.63 -7.16
N CYS A 287 -9.42 -10.77 -6.80
CA CYS A 287 -8.35 -11.08 -7.77
C CYS A 287 -8.46 -12.49 -8.35
N LEU A 288 -8.85 -13.47 -7.53
CA LEU A 288 -8.83 -14.88 -7.91
C LEU A 288 -10.20 -15.40 -8.36
N ARG A 289 -11.30 -14.70 -8.05
CA ARG A 289 -12.67 -15.15 -8.31
C ARG A 289 -13.60 -14.10 -8.89
N ASP A 290 -13.03 -12.93 -9.24
CA ASP A 290 -13.74 -11.82 -9.85
C ASP A 290 -14.96 -11.31 -9.03
N LYS A 291 -14.94 -11.50 -7.69
CA LYS A 291 -16.01 -11.06 -6.78
C LYS A 291 -15.85 -9.59 -6.44
N ARG A 292 -16.19 -8.72 -7.38
CA ARG A 292 -16.04 -7.26 -7.29
C ARG A 292 -16.87 -6.61 -6.18
N GLY A 293 -17.92 -7.27 -5.70
CA GLY A 293 -18.74 -6.78 -4.58
C GLY A 293 -17.97 -6.50 -3.27
N TYR A 294 -16.72 -6.95 -3.15
CA TYR A 294 -15.82 -6.54 -2.06
C TYR A 294 -15.05 -5.23 -2.35
N GLY A 295 -15.10 -4.69 -3.56
CA GLY A 295 -14.40 -3.47 -3.97
C GLY A 295 -14.67 -2.25 -3.08
N PRO A 296 -15.91 -1.98 -2.65
CA PRO A 296 -16.22 -0.87 -1.74
C PRO A 296 -15.38 -0.83 -0.47
N LEU A 297 -15.00 -1.99 0.09
CA LEU A 297 -14.17 -2.08 1.31
C LEU A 297 -12.78 -1.42 1.14
N PHE A 298 -12.20 -1.49 -0.06
CA PHE A 298 -10.87 -0.93 -0.33
C PHE A 298 -10.91 0.58 -0.57
N ARG A 299 -12.05 1.10 -1.02
CA ARG A 299 -12.30 2.53 -1.21
C ARG A 299 -12.66 3.22 0.11
N ASP A 300 -13.45 2.54 0.95
CA ASP A 300 -13.95 3.06 2.21
C ASP A 300 -14.17 1.91 3.22
N TYR A 301 -13.39 1.91 4.31
CA TYR A 301 -13.50 0.89 5.36
C TYR A 301 -14.91 0.78 5.96
N ARG A 302 -15.73 1.85 5.88
CA ARG A 302 -17.10 1.87 6.41
C ARG A 302 -18.01 0.86 5.72
N ALA A 303 -17.70 0.48 4.47
CA ALA A 303 -18.41 -0.59 3.75
C ALA A 303 -18.28 -1.97 4.43
N GLY A 304 -17.23 -2.17 5.25
CA GLY A 304 -17.01 -3.39 6.02
C GLY A 304 -17.05 -3.19 7.53
N ARG A 305 -17.59 -2.07 8.03
CA ARG A 305 -17.53 -1.68 9.44
C ARG A 305 -18.02 -2.78 10.41
N GLU A 306 -19.03 -3.55 10.01
CA GLU A 306 -19.58 -4.63 10.84
C GLU A 306 -18.60 -5.81 11.02
N TRP A 307 -17.60 -5.93 10.17
CA TRP A 307 -16.62 -7.02 10.20
C TRP A 307 -15.32 -6.61 10.86
N LEU A 308 -15.10 -5.30 11.02
CA LEU A 308 -13.83 -4.73 11.44
C LEU A 308 -13.85 -4.32 12.92
N PRO A 309 -12.76 -4.53 13.66
CA PRO A 309 -12.55 -3.94 14.97
C PRO A 309 -12.61 -2.41 14.93
N GLU A 310 -13.05 -1.79 16.00
CA GLU A 310 -13.12 -0.34 16.10
C GLU A 310 -11.72 0.26 16.27
N THR A 311 -11.29 1.02 15.26
CA THR A 311 -10.05 1.80 15.26
C THR A 311 -10.09 2.81 14.10
N VAL A 312 -9.03 3.59 13.91
CA VAL A 312 -8.90 4.48 12.76
C VAL A 312 -8.26 3.72 11.60
N TYR A 313 -8.92 3.79 10.45
CA TYR A 313 -8.46 3.24 9.18
C TYR A 313 -8.31 4.37 8.17
N LEU A 314 -7.19 4.39 7.45
CA LEU A 314 -6.98 5.30 6.33
C LEU A 314 -6.83 4.48 5.06
N ASN A 315 -7.75 4.69 4.11
CA ASN A 315 -7.76 3.98 2.82
C ASN A 315 -7.15 4.86 1.73
N HIS A 316 -6.30 4.26 0.91
CA HIS A 316 -5.83 4.80 -0.35
C HIS A 316 -6.18 3.82 -1.47
N PHE A 317 -6.78 4.30 -2.57
CA PHE A 317 -7.29 3.43 -3.63
C PHE A 317 -7.14 4.08 -5.00
N GLU A 318 -6.73 3.29 -5.98
CA GLU A 318 -6.72 3.63 -7.40
C GLU A 318 -6.99 2.38 -8.24
N ASP A 319 -7.59 2.53 -9.43
CA ASP A 319 -7.82 1.44 -10.36
C ASP A 319 -7.57 1.85 -11.83
N THR A 320 -7.68 0.90 -12.75
CA THR A 320 -7.46 1.11 -14.18
C THR A 320 -8.45 2.07 -14.84
N THR A 321 -9.51 2.49 -14.15
CA THR A 321 -10.51 3.43 -14.68
C THR A 321 -10.24 4.88 -14.27
N TYR A 322 -9.13 5.15 -13.57
CA TYR A 322 -8.69 6.50 -13.23
C TYR A 322 -8.15 7.23 -14.45
N GLU A 323 -8.66 8.43 -14.69
CA GLU A 323 -8.16 9.38 -15.67
C GLU A 323 -7.67 10.63 -14.93
N TYR A 324 -6.34 10.82 -14.88
CA TYR A 324 -5.72 11.88 -14.09
C TYR A 324 -5.82 13.25 -14.75
N LEU A 325 -6.22 14.25 -13.97
CA LEU A 325 -6.19 15.66 -14.30
C LEU A 325 -4.88 16.30 -13.78
N ALA A 326 -4.47 15.98 -12.55
CA ALA A 326 -3.23 16.47 -11.94
C ALA A 326 -2.66 15.43 -10.95
N THR A 327 -1.38 15.07 -11.14
CA THR A 327 -0.57 14.21 -10.25
C THR A 327 0.66 14.92 -9.72
N TYR A 328 0.97 16.12 -10.21
CA TYR A 328 2.07 16.99 -9.79
C TYR A 328 3.48 16.40 -9.96
N ASP A 329 3.64 15.37 -10.79
CA ASP A 329 4.92 14.73 -11.14
C ASP A 329 5.37 15.07 -12.58
N GLU A 330 4.56 15.81 -13.33
CA GLU A 330 4.76 16.07 -14.76
C GLU A 330 5.94 17.00 -15.05
N ASP A 331 6.13 18.06 -14.25
CA ASP A 331 7.20 19.04 -14.42
C ASP A 331 7.46 19.86 -13.12
N ILE A 332 8.06 21.03 -13.21
CA ILE A 332 8.35 21.92 -12.08
C ILE A 332 7.51 23.21 -12.08
N ASP A 333 6.59 23.35 -13.02
CA ASP A 333 5.70 24.51 -13.13
C ASP A 333 4.42 24.26 -12.31
N VAL A 334 4.35 24.86 -11.14
CA VAL A 334 3.21 24.71 -10.22
C VAL A 334 1.86 25.18 -10.79
N THR A 335 1.85 25.73 -11.99
CA THR A 335 0.63 26.23 -12.67
C THR A 335 0.10 25.27 -13.74
N THR A 336 0.74 24.12 -13.95
CA THR A 336 0.34 23.08 -14.90
C THR A 336 -0.26 21.86 -14.20
N GLY A 337 -0.75 20.91 -14.97
CA GLY A 337 -1.25 19.61 -14.49
C GLY A 337 -1.00 18.52 -15.53
N THR A 338 -1.18 17.26 -15.14
CA THR A 338 -0.82 16.07 -15.92
C THR A 338 -1.58 15.96 -17.25
N SER A 339 -2.87 16.28 -17.27
CA SER A 339 -3.64 16.30 -18.52
C SER A 339 -3.25 17.50 -19.38
N PRO A 340 -2.87 17.31 -20.66
CA PRO A 340 -2.40 18.41 -21.51
C PRO A 340 -3.36 19.60 -21.57
N GLY A 341 -2.86 20.79 -21.27
CA GLY A 341 -3.66 22.03 -21.24
C GLY A 341 -4.37 22.30 -19.91
N THR A 342 -4.17 21.46 -18.90
CA THR A 342 -4.61 21.75 -17.53
C THR A 342 -3.81 22.91 -16.96
N VAL A 343 -4.51 23.84 -16.32
CA VAL A 343 -3.93 25.00 -15.64
C VAL A 343 -4.42 24.99 -14.20
N THR A 344 -3.52 25.25 -13.25
CA THR A 344 -3.83 25.40 -11.84
C THR A 344 -3.68 26.87 -11.39
N SER A 345 -4.46 27.27 -10.41
CA SER A 345 -4.41 28.61 -9.82
C SER A 345 -4.83 28.60 -8.35
N GLY A 346 -4.25 29.50 -7.56
CA GLY A 346 -4.55 29.65 -6.14
C GLY A 346 -4.93 31.09 -5.79
N GLU A 347 -5.94 31.25 -4.93
CA GLU A 347 -6.37 32.53 -4.39
C GLU A 347 -6.26 32.49 -2.87
N ASN A 348 -5.72 33.54 -2.28
CA ASN A 348 -5.60 33.72 -0.81
C ASN A 348 -4.93 32.57 -0.06
N LEU A 349 -4.10 31.77 -0.73
CA LEU A 349 -3.33 30.70 -0.12
C LEU A 349 -2.12 31.28 0.64
N THR A 350 -1.92 30.81 1.87
CA THR A 350 -0.70 31.12 2.65
C THR A 350 0.48 30.24 2.23
N ARG A 351 0.16 29.11 1.59
CA ARG A 351 1.12 28.17 1.02
C ARG A 351 0.58 27.57 -0.27
N TRP A 352 1.39 27.59 -1.31
CA TRP A 352 1.19 26.87 -2.57
C TRP A 352 2.55 26.51 -3.13
N LEU A 353 2.84 25.23 -3.11
CA LEU A 353 4.11 24.70 -3.64
C LEU A 353 3.97 23.20 -3.91
N GLU A 354 4.76 22.69 -4.81
CA GLU A 354 4.89 21.27 -5.11
C GLU A 354 6.22 20.75 -4.58
N ARG A 355 6.21 19.59 -3.97
CA ARG A 355 7.41 18.90 -3.50
C ARG A 355 7.12 17.44 -3.16
N ARG A 356 8.18 16.67 -3.02
CA ARG A 356 8.11 15.29 -2.52
C ARG A 356 7.47 15.20 -1.14
N VAL A 357 6.62 14.19 -0.97
CA VAL A 357 5.91 13.95 0.29
C VAL A 357 6.85 13.28 1.29
N ALA A 358 7.22 14.04 2.34
CA ALA A 358 8.14 13.55 3.37
C ALA A 358 7.45 12.55 4.31
N LEU A 359 8.04 11.36 4.45
CA LEU A 359 7.63 10.35 5.42
C LEU A 359 8.40 10.51 6.75
N LYS A 360 8.15 9.62 7.73
CA LYS A 360 8.97 9.57 8.97
C LYS A 360 10.46 9.36 8.65
N GLN A 361 10.73 8.51 7.67
CA GLN A 361 12.06 8.26 7.12
C GLN A 361 11.97 8.31 5.60
N ASN A 362 12.82 9.11 4.95
CA ASN A 362 12.81 9.33 3.49
C ASN A 362 11.55 10.08 2.99
N ASP A 363 11.21 9.90 1.74
CA ASP A 363 10.03 10.48 1.06
C ASP A 363 9.30 9.42 0.21
N LYS A 364 8.14 9.77 -0.34
CA LYS A 364 7.35 8.89 -1.21
C LYS A 364 7.96 8.70 -2.60
N ALA A 365 8.95 9.50 -2.97
CA ALA A 365 9.55 9.61 -4.29
C ALA A 365 8.64 10.27 -5.35
N THR A 366 7.37 10.55 -5.06
CA THR A 366 6.43 11.34 -5.86
C THR A 366 6.25 12.73 -5.26
N ASN A 367 5.89 13.71 -6.10
CA ASN A 367 5.50 15.05 -5.69
C ASN A 367 4.01 15.10 -5.33
N ALA A 368 3.60 16.17 -4.70
CA ALA A 368 2.22 16.55 -4.49
C ALA A 368 2.15 18.04 -4.23
N VAL A 369 0.99 18.66 -4.40
CA VAL A 369 0.80 20.07 -4.08
C VAL A 369 0.44 20.25 -2.60
N TYR A 370 1.10 21.22 -1.96
CA TYR A 370 0.86 21.63 -0.57
C TYR A 370 0.09 22.95 -0.57
N LEU A 371 -1.12 22.91 -0.03
CA LEU A 371 -2.04 24.04 0.01
C LEU A 371 -2.32 24.44 1.45
N GLY A 372 -1.90 25.65 1.82
CA GLY A 372 -2.11 26.20 3.16
C GLY A 372 -3.06 27.38 3.15
N TRP A 373 -3.84 27.53 4.20
CA TRP A 373 -4.76 28.65 4.41
C TRP A 373 -4.85 29.04 5.89
N ASP A 374 -5.20 30.30 6.12
CA ASP A 374 -5.49 30.85 7.45
C ASP A 374 -6.54 31.96 7.28
N ASN A 375 -7.82 31.57 7.32
CA ASN A 375 -8.95 32.47 7.12
C ASN A 375 -9.18 33.42 8.32
N GLU A 376 -8.50 33.19 9.45
CA GLU A 376 -8.53 34.11 10.59
C GLU A 376 -7.64 35.35 10.37
N SER A 377 -6.61 35.17 9.51
CA SER A 377 -5.66 36.24 9.18
C SER A 377 -5.94 36.93 7.84
N LEU A 378 -6.82 36.36 6.99
CA LEU A 378 -7.15 36.88 5.66
C LEU A 378 -8.60 37.37 5.58
N ALA A 379 -8.84 38.37 4.72
CA ALA A 379 -10.19 38.93 4.53
C ALA A 379 -11.11 38.03 3.69
N ASP A 380 -10.53 37.25 2.80
CA ASP A 380 -11.22 36.41 1.83
C ASP A 380 -10.85 34.93 1.97
N THR A 381 -11.78 34.06 1.61
CA THR A 381 -11.61 32.59 1.67
C THR A 381 -10.57 32.12 0.66
N ALA A 382 -9.67 31.27 1.13
CA ALA A 382 -8.65 30.65 0.28
C ALA A 382 -9.24 29.57 -0.64
N SER A 383 -8.69 29.44 -1.85
CA SER A 383 -9.10 28.39 -2.77
C SER A 383 -7.98 27.97 -3.74
N TYR A 384 -8.12 26.76 -4.26
CA TYR A 384 -7.26 26.21 -5.31
C TYR A 384 -8.12 25.65 -6.43
N THR A 385 -7.85 26.05 -7.67
CA THR A 385 -8.64 25.68 -8.85
C THR A 385 -7.78 24.94 -9.87
N ILE A 386 -8.31 23.83 -10.39
CA ILE A 386 -7.72 23.06 -11.50
C ILE A 386 -8.67 23.17 -12.68
N THR A 387 -8.21 23.74 -13.79
CA THR A 387 -8.99 23.92 -15.01
C THR A 387 -9.00 22.63 -15.82
N ILE A 388 -10.19 22.21 -16.25
CA ILE A 388 -10.37 21.04 -17.11
C ILE A 388 -10.33 21.49 -18.58
N PRO A 389 -9.38 21.02 -19.40
CA PRO A 389 -9.32 21.34 -20.81
C PRO A 389 -10.55 20.85 -21.58
N PRO A 390 -11.05 21.59 -22.58
CA PRO A 390 -12.18 21.17 -23.39
C PRO A 390 -11.95 19.82 -24.06
N GLY A 391 -12.85 18.84 -23.82
CA GLY A 391 -12.78 17.53 -24.46
C GLY A 391 -11.69 16.60 -23.92
N ALA A 392 -11.03 16.95 -22.82
CA ALA A 392 -10.03 16.08 -22.17
C ALA A 392 -10.64 14.81 -21.60
N PHE A 393 -11.88 14.89 -21.12
CA PHE A 393 -12.58 13.77 -20.49
C PHE A 393 -13.98 13.59 -21.09
N THR A 394 -14.45 12.34 -21.15
CA THR A 394 -15.83 12.00 -21.50
C THR A 394 -16.58 11.60 -20.24
N LEU A 395 -17.22 12.56 -19.58
CA LEU A 395 -17.83 12.37 -18.28
C LEU A 395 -19.34 12.09 -18.37
N GLY A 396 -19.83 11.23 -17.52
CA GLY A 396 -21.23 10.86 -17.39
C GLY A 396 -21.64 10.61 -15.93
N HIS A 397 -22.92 10.28 -15.73
CA HIS A 397 -23.49 9.99 -14.40
C HIS A 397 -22.81 8.80 -13.68
N ASP A 398 -22.10 7.97 -14.41
CA ASP A 398 -21.36 6.81 -13.92
C ASP A 398 -19.91 7.14 -13.52
N HIS A 399 -19.54 8.43 -13.49
CA HIS A 399 -18.22 8.86 -13.07
C HIS A 399 -18.24 9.49 -11.67
N ASN A 400 -17.11 9.34 -10.99
CA ASN A 400 -16.79 10.03 -9.75
C ASN A 400 -15.64 11.02 -10.01
N LEU A 401 -15.70 12.20 -9.39
CA LEU A 401 -14.51 13.00 -9.13
C LEU A 401 -13.72 12.31 -8.02
N VAL A 402 -12.44 12.08 -8.25
CA VAL A 402 -11.55 11.39 -7.32
C VAL A 402 -10.32 12.23 -7.05
N PHE A 403 -9.83 12.18 -5.83
CA PHE A 403 -8.58 12.80 -5.43
C PHE A 403 -8.08 12.20 -4.11
N THR A 404 -6.83 12.46 -3.81
CA THR A 404 -6.17 12.00 -2.60
C THR A 404 -5.76 13.19 -1.74
N LEU A 405 -6.05 13.13 -0.44
CA LEU A 405 -5.61 14.13 0.53
C LEU A 405 -4.82 13.50 1.67
N ALA A 406 -3.87 14.25 2.20
CA ALA A 406 -3.26 13.99 3.50
C ALA A 406 -3.12 15.30 4.30
N ASP A 407 -3.19 15.22 5.63
CA ASP A 407 -2.82 16.32 6.52
C ASP A 407 -1.29 16.49 6.47
N ALA A 408 -0.82 17.69 6.13
CA ALA A 408 0.61 17.98 6.12
C ALA A 408 1.18 18.15 7.53
N LYS A 409 0.32 18.47 8.52
CA LYS A 409 0.73 18.80 9.90
C LYS A 409 1.81 19.89 9.94
N GLU A 410 1.67 20.86 9.08
CA GLU A 410 2.57 21.99 8.97
C GLU A 410 1.88 23.27 9.45
N LYS A 411 2.69 24.27 9.81
CA LYS A 411 2.20 25.59 10.18
C LYS A 411 1.52 26.23 8.96
N PRO A 412 0.26 26.71 9.07
CA PRO A 412 -0.49 27.27 7.94
C PRO A 412 0.23 28.44 7.28
N ASP A 413 0.68 29.43 8.05
CA ASP A 413 1.52 30.52 7.54
C ASP A 413 2.95 30.43 8.09
N PRO A 414 3.92 29.99 7.29
CA PRO A 414 5.32 29.90 7.71
C PRO A 414 5.98 31.26 7.94
N LYS A 415 5.43 32.34 7.38
CA LYS A 415 5.96 33.70 7.49
C LYS A 415 5.49 34.39 8.79
N ASN A 416 4.31 34.03 9.27
CA ASN A 416 3.78 34.57 10.52
C ASN A 416 4.27 33.76 11.72
N LYS A 417 5.24 34.29 12.48
CA LYS A 417 5.83 33.61 13.64
C LYS A 417 4.85 33.43 14.80
N GLU A 418 3.84 34.30 14.90
CA GLU A 418 2.82 34.30 15.96
C GLU A 418 1.62 33.42 15.63
N ALA A 419 1.46 32.99 14.36
CA ALA A 419 0.39 32.08 13.96
C ALA A 419 0.47 30.77 14.75
N GLU A 420 -0.68 30.25 15.12
CA GLU A 420 -0.79 28.97 15.81
C GLU A 420 -0.22 27.81 14.98
N GLY A 421 0.15 26.71 15.65
CA GLY A 421 0.68 25.50 15.01
C GLY A 421 -0.34 24.79 14.12
N ALA A 422 0.06 23.67 13.57
CA ALA A 422 -0.84 22.82 12.79
C ALA A 422 -2.08 22.41 13.59
N PRO A 423 -3.28 22.43 12.98
CA PRO A 423 -4.48 21.89 13.60
C PRO A 423 -4.30 20.42 13.98
N THR A 424 -5.01 19.98 15.01
CA THR A 424 -5.03 18.56 15.46
C THR A 424 -6.36 17.89 15.19
N ASP A 425 -7.38 18.66 14.86
CA ASP A 425 -8.71 18.16 14.54
C ASP A 425 -8.82 17.75 13.06
N PRO A 426 -9.74 16.85 12.72
CA PRO A 426 -10.04 16.53 11.33
C PRO A 426 -10.43 17.78 10.52
N LEU A 427 -9.92 17.88 9.29
CA LEU A 427 -10.16 19.02 8.42
C LEU A 427 -11.35 18.79 7.50
N ASP A 428 -12.11 19.87 7.24
CA ASP A 428 -13.18 19.93 6.24
C ASP A 428 -12.92 21.08 5.27
N LEU A 429 -13.38 20.95 4.04
CA LEU A 429 -13.32 21.94 2.97
C LEU A 429 -14.50 21.72 2.00
N THR A 430 -14.73 22.64 1.10
CA THR A 430 -15.74 22.50 0.05
C THR A 430 -15.10 22.15 -1.28
N VAL A 431 -15.64 21.12 -1.94
CA VAL A 431 -15.29 20.73 -3.31
C VAL A 431 -16.35 21.31 -4.25
N GLU A 432 -15.92 22.11 -5.23
CA GLU A 432 -16.77 22.74 -6.23
C GLU A 432 -16.41 22.25 -7.63
N VAL A 433 -17.40 21.96 -8.45
CA VAL A 433 -17.22 21.74 -9.88
C VAL A 433 -17.99 22.79 -10.67
N THR A 434 -17.46 23.23 -11.81
CA THR A 434 -18.07 24.23 -12.68
C THR A 434 -18.11 23.76 -14.12
N ASP A 435 -19.21 24.06 -14.84
CA ASP A 435 -19.37 23.76 -16.26
C ASP A 435 -18.92 24.92 -17.18
N SER A 436 -19.00 24.69 -18.48
CA SER A 436 -18.62 25.68 -19.52
C SER A 436 -19.53 26.91 -19.58
N THR A 437 -20.70 26.86 -18.97
CA THR A 437 -21.67 27.98 -18.92
C THR A 437 -21.58 28.79 -17.62
N GLY A 438 -20.72 28.32 -16.69
CA GLY A 438 -20.51 28.96 -15.39
C GLY A 438 -21.45 28.46 -14.29
N ASN A 439 -22.27 27.43 -14.53
CA ASN A 439 -23.00 26.78 -13.46
C ASN A 439 -22.04 26.02 -12.56
N GLY A 440 -22.14 26.20 -11.26
CA GLY A 440 -21.33 25.50 -10.27
C GLY A 440 -22.16 24.68 -9.30
N SER A 441 -21.56 23.64 -8.75
CA SER A 441 -22.14 22.85 -7.67
C SER A 441 -21.10 22.58 -6.60
N ARG A 442 -21.50 22.63 -5.32
CA ARG A 442 -20.62 22.57 -4.15
C ARG A 442 -21.04 21.48 -3.20
N LEU A 443 -20.10 20.65 -2.80
CA LEU A 443 -20.28 19.61 -1.78
C LEU A 443 -19.18 19.73 -0.71
N PRO A 444 -19.52 19.56 0.59
CA PRO A 444 -18.49 19.51 1.62
C PRO A 444 -17.70 18.20 1.54
N LEU A 445 -16.41 18.24 1.89
CA LEU A 445 -15.58 17.03 2.01
C LEU A 445 -16.21 16.02 2.96
N SER A 446 -16.81 16.50 4.05
CA SER A 446 -17.54 15.71 5.04
C SER A 446 -18.78 14.98 4.49
N ARG A 447 -19.23 15.28 3.26
CA ARG A 447 -20.21 14.45 2.53
C ARG A 447 -19.72 13.03 2.37
N PHE A 448 -18.42 12.86 2.11
CA PHE A 448 -17.73 11.58 2.06
C PHE A 448 -17.13 11.25 3.43
N SER A 449 -16.13 12.00 3.87
CA SER A 449 -15.53 11.91 5.22
C SER A 449 -14.76 13.20 5.53
N LEU A 450 -14.46 13.45 6.81
CA LEU A 450 -13.47 14.46 7.18
C LEU A 450 -12.06 13.92 6.88
N LEU A 451 -11.13 14.81 6.52
CA LEU A 451 -9.71 14.47 6.41
C LEU A 451 -9.14 14.22 7.81
N GLN A 452 -8.73 13.01 8.08
CA GLN A 452 -8.11 12.64 9.36
C GLN A 452 -6.72 13.27 9.50
N PRO A 453 -6.37 13.80 10.69
CA PRO A 453 -5.04 14.32 10.94
C PRO A 453 -4.00 13.19 10.93
N GLN A 454 -2.72 13.57 10.86
CA GLN A 454 -1.64 12.60 10.98
C GLN A 454 -1.72 11.85 12.32
N LEU A 455 -1.70 10.54 12.26
CA LEU A 455 -1.71 9.69 13.44
C LEU A 455 -0.38 9.80 14.18
N VAL A 456 -0.41 10.40 15.36
CA VAL A 456 0.77 10.60 16.21
C VAL A 456 0.98 9.37 17.07
N VAL A 457 2.11 8.71 16.90
CA VAL A 457 2.45 7.48 17.64
C VAL A 457 3.80 7.60 18.31
N GLN A 458 3.83 7.30 19.58
CA GLN A 458 5.06 7.20 20.35
C GLN A 458 5.47 5.72 20.47
N VAL A 459 6.33 5.28 19.54
CA VAL A 459 6.79 3.88 19.47
C VAL A 459 7.68 3.49 20.65
N ARG A 460 8.45 4.43 21.23
CA ARG A 460 9.34 4.20 22.37
C ARG A 460 8.87 4.94 23.62
N LYS A 461 9.14 4.37 24.80
CA LYS A 461 8.77 4.96 26.11
C LYS A 461 9.36 6.34 26.37
N ALA A 462 10.53 6.63 25.80
CA ALA A 462 11.20 7.91 25.96
C ALA A 462 11.71 8.45 24.61
N ASP A 463 11.49 9.73 24.36
CA ASP A 463 11.85 10.42 23.11
C ASP A 463 13.37 10.52 22.88
N ILE A 464 14.15 10.56 23.97
CA ILE A 464 15.62 10.64 23.91
C ILE A 464 16.27 9.48 23.16
N PHE A 465 15.53 8.39 22.98
CA PHE A 465 15.98 7.19 22.26
C PHE A 465 15.48 7.11 20.82
N SER A 466 14.81 8.15 20.31
CA SER A 466 14.27 8.16 18.96
C SER A 466 14.53 9.47 18.24
N THR A 467 15.17 9.39 17.08
CA THR A 467 15.32 10.49 16.12
C THR A 467 14.24 10.49 15.06
N ILE A 468 13.32 9.50 15.10
CA ILE A 468 12.28 9.30 14.08
C ILE A 468 11.06 10.14 14.45
N LYS A 469 10.48 10.81 13.47
CA LYS A 469 9.23 11.57 13.61
C LYS A 469 8.10 10.67 14.15
N LYS A 470 7.21 11.23 14.98
CA LYS A 470 6.08 10.50 15.59
C LYS A 470 4.90 10.29 14.64
N SER A 471 4.85 11.00 13.53
CA SER A 471 3.78 10.91 12.54
C SER A 471 4.32 11.17 11.14
N GLU A 472 3.53 10.80 10.14
CA GLU A 472 3.81 11.03 8.72
C GLU A 472 2.50 11.26 7.97
N PRO A 473 2.50 11.96 6.83
CA PRO A 473 1.35 12.04 5.97
C PRO A 473 0.96 10.65 5.44
N VAL A 474 -0.31 10.31 5.55
CA VAL A 474 -0.89 9.10 4.97
C VAL A 474 -2.04 9.52 4.07
N TYR A 475 -1.99 9.14 2.82
CA TYR A 475 -3.00 9.46 1.85
C TYR A 475 -4.34 8.79 2.16
N GLN A 476 -5.41 9.59 1.97
CA GLN A 476 -6.80 9.19 2.10
C GLN A 476 -7.51 9.52 0.79
N SER A 477 -8.08 8.51 0.13
CA SER A 477 -8.84 8.70 -1.11
C SER A 477 -10.23 9.25 -0.82
N PHE A 478 -10.68 10.14 -1.67
CA PHE A 478 -12.02 10.73 -1.68
C PHE A 478 -12.67 10.51 -3.03
N GLU A 479 -13.91 10.06 -3.02
CA GLU A 479 -14.71 9.80 -4.23
C GLU A 479 -16.05 10.52 -4.15
N PHE A 480 -16.29 11.45 -5.06
CA PHE A 480 -17.54 12.18 -5.16
C PHE A 480 -18.28 11.78 -6.43
N PRO A 481 -19.41 11.06 -6.34
CA PRO A 481 -20.22 10.79 -7.51
C PRO A 481 -20.61 12.09 -8.22
N LEU A 482 -20.39 12.20 -9.53
CA LEU A 482 -20.81 13.38 -10.28
C LEU A 482 -22.32 13.57 -10.23
N SER A 483 -23.10 12.50 -10.02
CA SER A 483 -24.53 12.56 -9.75
C SER A 483 -24.90 13.37 -8.51
N ASP A 484 -24.06 13.36 -7.44
CA ASP A 484 -24.34 14.13 -6.22
C ASP A 484 -24.24 15.65 -6.47
N PHE A 485 -23.35 16.07 -7.36
CA PHE A 485 -23.25 17.47 -7.80
C PHE A 485 -24.47 17.90 -8.60
N ILE A 486 -25.03 17.02 -9.47
CA ILE A 486 -26.25 17.30 -10.22
C ILE A 486 -27.45 17.37 -9.28
N GLU A 487 -27.56 16.49 -8.28
CA GLU A 487 -28.60 16.56 -7.26
C GLU A 487 -28.58 17.90 -6.50
N SER A 488 -27.38 18.43 -6.23
CA SER A 488 -27.21 19.73 -5.58
C SER A 488 -27.51 20.91 -6.52
N ASN A 489 -27.20 20.81 -7.81
CA ASN A 489 -27.55 21.80 -8.83
C ASN A 489 -27.96 21.13 -10.16
N PRO A 490 -29.27 20.97 -10.45
CA PRO A 490 -29.74 20.33 -11.66
C PRO A 490 -29.40 21.06 -12.98
N ASN A 491 -28.91 22.30 -12.93
CA ASN A 491 -28.48 23.04 -14.11
C ASN A 491 -27.03 22.74 -14.50
N LEU A 492 -26.28 22.00 -13.69
CA LEU A 492 -24.88 21.64 -13.96
C LEU A 492 -24.83 20.60 -15.10
N ASP A 493 -24.07 20.94 -16.13
CA ASP A 493 -23.75 20.03 -17.24
C ASP A 493 -22.40 19.34 -17.01
N ILE A 494 -22.45 18.08 -16.50
CA ILE A 494 -21.23 17.30 -16.24
C ILE A 494 -20.45 16.93 -17.53
N GLY A 495 -21.11 16.86 -18.67
CA GLY A 495 -20.44 16.61 -19.97
C GLY A 495 -19.56 17.77 -20.43
N SER A 496 -19.74 18.95 -19.84
CA SER A 496 -18.98 20.16 -20.20
C SER A 496 -18.24 20.80 -19.04
N LEU A 497 -17.81 20.01 -18.02
CA LEU A 497 -17.04 20.52 -16.89
C LEU A 497 -15.78 21.26 -17.34
N ARG A 498 -15.46 22.36 -16.64
CA ARG A 498 -14.31 23.24 -16.90
C ARG A 498 -13.41 23.46 -15.70
N GLY A 499 -13.87 23.12 -14.50
CA GLY A 499 -13.03 23.33 -13.32
C GLY A 499 -13.43 22.45 -12.15
N VAL A 500 -12.41 22.09 -11.37
CA VAL A 500 -12.51 21.54 -10.01
C VAL A 500 -11.86 22.56 -9.10
N ARG A 501 -12.57 23.00 -8.05
CA ARG A 501 -12.09 23.97 -7.08
C ARG A 501 -12.19 23.43 -5.67
N PHE A 502 -11.11 23.51 -4.93
CA PHE A 502 -11.05 23.24 -3.50
C PHE A 502 -11.16 24.57 -2.75
N VAL A 503 -12.23 24.76 -2.01
CA VAL A 503 -12.52 25.98 -1.26
C VAL A 503 -12.30 25.70 0.21
N PHE A 504 -11.40 26.42 0.86
CA PHE A 504 -10.99 26.19 2.25
C PHE A 504 -11.84 27.04 3.19
N ASP A 505 -13.16 26.81 3.19
CA ASP A 505 -14.18 27.64 3.90
C ASP A 505 -14.75 26.99 5.17
N ARG A 506 -14.39 25.71 5.46
CA ARG A 506 -15.01 24.95 6.54
C ARG A 506 -14.11 24.80 7.77
N SER A 507 -12.83 24.56 7.57
CA SER A 507 -11.85 24.63 8.64
C SER A 507 -11.19 26.01 8.64
N PRO A 508 -10.98 26.65 9.79
CA PRO A 508 -10.48 28.03 9.83
C PRO A 508 -9.06 28.15 9.26
N ARG A 509 -8.25 27.11 9.41
CA ARG A 509 -6.86 27.06 8.93
C ARG A 509 -6.40 25.63 8.74
N GLY A 510 -5.36 25.42 7.95
CA GLY A 510 -4.75 24.10 7.74
C GLY A 510 -3.71 24.10 6.64
N VAL A 511 -3.05 22.96 6.47
CA VAL A 511 -2.23 22.65 5.30
C VAL A 511 -2.56 21.23 4.86
N VAL A 512 -3.06 21.09 3.65
CA VAL A 512 -3.30 19.78 3.05
C VAL A 512 -2.27 19.46 1.96
N ILE A 513 -2.02 18.19 1.78
CA ILE A 513 -1.31 17.64 0.65
C ILE A 513 -2.37 17.07 -0.28
N LEU A 514 -2.47 17.58 -1.50
CA LEU A 514 -3.40 17.13 -2.53
C LEU A 514 -2.64 16.43 -3.63
N ASP A 515 -3.16 15.30 -4.07
CA ASP A 515 -2.56 14.46 -5.11
C ASP A 515 -3.63 13.71 -5.92
N ASN A 516 -3.25 13.17 -7.07
CA ASN A 516 -4.06 12.25 -7.88
C ASN A 516 -5.49 12.74 -8.14
N VAL A 517 -5.63 14.04 -8.54
CA VAL A 517 -6.94 14.60 -8.90
C VAL A 517 -7.33 14.13 -10.29
N GLY A 518 -8.55 13.60 -10.43
CA GLY A 518 -9.02 13.09 -11.72
C GLY A 518 -10.45 12.58 -11.67
N PHE A 519 -10.77 11.75 -12.63
CA PHE A 519 -12.08 11.11 -12.73
C PHE A 519 -11.92 9.61 -12.78
N ARG A 520 -12.92 8.90 -12.24
CA ARG A 520 -12.98 7.46 -12.21
C ARG A 520 -14.35 7.00 -12.69
N LYS A 521 -14.37 6.09 -13.66
CA LYS A 521 -15.61 5.44 -14.06
C LYS A 521 -16.01 4.38 -13.03
N ARG A 522 -17.25 4.45 -12.55
CA ARG A 522 -17.78 3.40 -11.66
C ARG A 522 -17.94 2.10 -12.45
N MET A 523 -17.36 1.04 -11.93
CA MET A 523 -17.63 -0.30 -12.42
C MET A 523 -18.83 -0.86 -11.65
N ASP A 524 -19.66 -1.66 -12.30
CA ASP A 524 -20.71 -2.41 -11.60
C ASP A 524 -20.06 -3.35 -10.60
N ASP A 525 -20.33 -3.17 -9.33
CA ASP A 525 -19.83 -3.99 -8.22
C ASP A 525 -20.64 -5.33 -8.10
N ASN A 526 -21.24 -5.82 -9.21
CA ASN A 526 -22.05 -7.05 -9.27
C ASN A 526 -21.19 -8.31 -9.35
#